data_61e88ffc148131e14612e8db8521d32c
#
_entry.id   61e88ffc148131e14612e8db8521d32c
#
_cell.length_a   1.000
_cell.length_b   1.000
_cell.length_c   1.000
_cell.angle_alpha   90.00
_cell.angle_beta   90.00
_cell.angle_gamma   90.00
#
_symmetry.space_group_name_H-M   'P 1'
#
loop_
_entity.id
_entity.type
_entity.pdbx_description
1 polymer ?
#
loop_
_entity_poly.entity_id
_entity_poly.type
_entity_poly.pdbx_seq_one_letter_code
_entity_poly.pdbx_strand_id
1 'polypeptide(L)'
;MKALLLWPLMPNSFWSYQETLDLAGLRSTNPPLGLITVAALLPSDWEIRFVDRNVRLETASDWEWCDLVIISAMIIQKKDFQELIAKGLQLGKKVAVGGPYPTSYPEVAQKAGADYLILDEGELTIPLFLAALERGEPSGVFRASEKPDVTMTPIARYDLLDLDAYLAITVQFSRGCPFQCEFCDIINLYGRKPRTKTPEQMLAELETLYQLGWRRYIFVVDDNFIGNKRNAKVFLRELIPWMEQHQYPFKLITEASLNLAEDSELIELMVKAGFMLVFMGIETPDTDSLMGINKVQNTRQSLIESCHKITRMGLQIMSGFIIGFDNEKPGAGQRIKDFIMEASIPQGQFSLLQALKNTALWNRLQREGRLVDGMGTIHQGAMMNFEPTRPVEEITEEYIDAFWEIYDPVNYLKRTFNHFMIMGGWRGKSNRKLDGQQWQLFRSLLWRQGIVRPTRFRFWWQLAVIAWVKPRLLEEYLATLGIGEHFFAYRYEVREQLLKQLADLKQQKARVAQLEKTLKN
;
A
#
# COMPACT_ATOMS: atom_id res chain seq x y z
N MET A 1 -14.74 -27.04 13.51
CA MET A 1 -13.69 -26.27 14.22
C MET A 1 -14.07 -24.80 14.25
N LYS A 2 -13.73 -24.08 15.32
CA LYS A 2 -13.98 -22.65 15.48
C LYS A 2 -12.69 -21.86 15.26
N ALA A 3 -12.58 -21.12 14.16
CA ALA A 3 -11.39 -20.37 13.77
C ALA A 3 -11.58 -18.86 13.96
N LEU A 4 -10.68 -18.23 14.73
CA LEU A 4 -10.60 -16.77 14.88
C LEU A 4 -9.49 -16.24 13.96
N LEU A 5 -9.88 -15.48 12.95
CA LEU A 5 -8.98 -14.84 12.00
C LEU A 5 -8.69 -13.41 12.47
N LEU A 6 -7.41 -13.09 12.68
CA LEU A 6 -6.98 -11.80 13.20
C LEU A 6 -6.08 -11.06 12.19
N TRP A 7 -6.44 -9.82 11.92
CA TRP A 7 -5.58 -8.87 11.22
C TRP A 7 -5.04 -7.85 12.22
N PRO A 8 -3.71 -7.78 12.41
CA PRO A 8 -3.08 -6.91 13.40
C PRO A 8 -3.27 -5.42 13.10
N LEU A 9 -3.07 -4.58 14.11
CA LEU A 9 -3.10 -3.13 13.98
C LEU A 9 -2.05 -2.61 13.00
N MET A 10 -2.47 -1.71 12.14
CA MET A 10 -1.58 -0.90 11.30
C MET A 10 -1.15 0.35 12.07
N PRO A 11 0.14 0.64 12.19
CA PRO A 11 0.57 1.90 12.76
C PRO A 11 0.21 3.06 11.82
N ASN A 12 0.17 4.28 12.39
CA ASN A 12 -0.02 5.47 11.56
C ASN A 12 1.10 5.56 10.51
N SER A 13 0.71 5.82 9.27
CA SER A 13 1.61 5.80 8.12
C SER A 13 1.04 6.63 6.98
N PHE A 14 1.81 6.84 5.93
CA PHE A 14 1.34 7.46 4.69
C PHE A 14 0.03 6.83 4.17
N TRP A 15 -0.13 5.51 4.32
CA TRP A 15 -1.25 4.74 3.79
C TRP A 15 -2.45 4.62 4.73
N SER A 16 -2.29 5.01 6.00
CA SER A 16 -3.37 4.86 6.99
C SER A 16 -4.50 5.87 6.77
N TYR A 17 -4.22 7.04 6.19
CA TYR A 17 -5.16 8.15 5.98
C TYR A 17 -6.00 8.50 7.22
N GLN A 18 -5.45 8.30 8.42
CA GLN A 18 -6.20 8.36 9.69
C GLN A 18 -7.04 9.62 9.82
N GLU A 19 -6.45 10.81 9.62
CA GLU A 19 -7.19 12.06 9.69
C GLU A 19 -8.36 12.14 8.69
N THR A 20 -8.18 11.55 7.51
CA THR A 20 -9.22 11.52 6.47
C THR A 20 -10.34 10.55 6.84
N LEU A 21 -9.97 9.38 7.38
CA LEU A 21 -10.93 8.37 7.85
C LEU A 21 -11.78 8.94 8.98
N ASP A 22 -11.18 9.61 9.95
CA ASP A 22 -11.88 10.26 11.08
C ASP A 22 -12.87 11.32 10.58
N LEU A 23 -12.49 12.12 9.57
CA LEU A 23 -13.39 13.10 8.96
C LEU A 23 -14.58 12.46 8.25
N ALA A 24 -14.39 11.28 7.67
CA ALA A 24 -15.43 10.53 6.96
C ALA A 24 -16.25 9.61 7.90
N GLY A 25 -15.84 9.43 9.15
CA GLY A 25 -16.44 8.44 10.06
C GLY A 25 -16.12 6.99 9.69
N LEU A 26 -14.99 6.77 9.00
CA LEU A 26 -14.47 5.46 8.61
C LEU A 26 -13.42 4.99 9.61
N ARG A 27 -13.07 3.70 9.58
CA ARG A 27 -12.13 3.10 10.52
C ARG A 27 -10.86 2.58 9.88
N SER A 28 -10.93 2.06 8.65
CA SER A 28 -9.79 1.49 7.94
C SER A 28 -9.83 1.85 6.45
N THR A 29 -8.67 1.90 5.82
CA THR A 29 -8.57 2.13 4.36
C THR A 29 -9.04 0.92 3.58
N ASN A 30 -8.53 -0.27 3.90
CA ASN A 30 -8.77 -1.49 3.13
C ASN A 30 -8.83 -2.72 4.04
N PRO A 31 -9.67 -3.73 3.73
CA PRO A 31 -9.63 -5.02 4.39
C PRO A 31 -8.43 -5.86 3.93
N PRO A 32 -7.98 -6.84 4.76
CA PRO A 32 -6.88 -7.74 4.40
C PRO A 32 -7.35 -8.83 3.43
N LEU A 33 -7.29 -8.58 2.13
CA LEU A 33 -7.73 -9.51 1.08
C LEU A 33 -7.17 -10.93 1.28
N GLY A 34 -5.87 -11.06 1.56
CA GLY A 34 -5.24 -12.37 1.74
C GLY A 34 -5.87 -13.18 2.87
N LEU A 35 -6.22 -12.54 4.00
CA LEU A 35 -6.79 -13.26 5.14
C LEU A 35 -8.24 -13.70 4.88
N ILE A 36 -9.05 -12.88 4.22
CA ILE A 36 -10.43 -13.26 3.84
C ILE A 36 -10.44 -14.24 2.64
N THR A 37 -9.38 -14.29 1.84
CA THR A 37 -9.16 -15.35 0.83
C THR A 37 -8.81 -16.67 1.53
N VAL A 38 -7.93 -16.63 2.54
CA VAL A 38 -7.66 -17.82 3.38
C VAL A 38 -8.95 -18.34 4.01
N ALA A 39 -9.82 -17.48 4.51
CA ALA A 39 -11.13 -17.89 5.03
C ALA A 39 -11.96 -18.68 4.01
N ALA A 40 -11.85 -18.36 2.73
CA ALA A 40 -12.53 -19.09 1.66
C ALA A 40 -11.87 -20.43 1.29
N LEU A 41 -10.61 -20.65 1.70
CA LEU A 41 -9.89 -21.90 1.51
C LEU A 41 -10.07 -22.90 2.68
N LEU A 42 -10.60 -22.42 3.81
CA LEU A 42 -10.91 -23.28 4.96
C LEU A 42 -12.15 -24.13 4.69
N PRO A 43 -12.28 -25.30 5.37
CA PRO A 43 -13.45 -26.16 5.22
C PRO A 43 -14.76 -25.42 5.50
N SER A 44 -15.79 -25.69 4.70
CA SER A 44 -17.08 -25.00 4.78
C SER A 44 -17.88 -25.27 6.05
N ASP A 45 -17.55 -26.35 6.78
CA ASP A 45 -18.11 -26.72 8.09
C ASP A 45 -17.44 -26.01 9.27
N TRP A 46 -16.37 -25.24 9.03
CA TRP A 46 -15.75 -24.43 10.08
C TRP A 46 -16.56 -23.19 10.37
N GLU A 47 -16.74 -22.90 11.65
CA GLU A 47 -17.24 -21.61 12.09
C GLU A 47 -16.10 -20.59 12.10
N ILE A 48 -16.27 -19.47 11.40
CA ILE A 48 -15.23 -18.46 11.26
C ILE A 48 -15.70 -17.14 11.90
N ARG A 49 -14.86 -16.58 12.79
CA ARG A 49 -14.94 -15.17 13.19
C ARG A 49 -13.76 -14.42 12.63
N PHE A 50 -14.03 -13.28 12.02
CA PHE A 50 -13.02 -12.38 11.50
C PHE A 50 -12.95 -11.11 12.33
N VAL A 51 -11.73 -10.68 12.68
CA VAL A 51 -11.47 -9.42 13.38
C VAL A 51 -10.33 -8.69 12.69
N ASP A 52 -10.66 -7.58 12.05
CA ASP A 52 -9.69 -6.56 11.69
C ASP A 52 -9.54 -5.60 12.87
N ARG A 53 -8.38 -5.61 13.52
CA ARG A 53 -8.12 -4.76 14.71
C ARG A 53 -8.12 -3.27 14.39
N ASN A 54 -8.01 -2.89 13.13
CA ASN A 54 -8.16 -1.50 12.68
C ASN A 54 -9.63 -1.05 12.66
N VAL A 55 -10.57 -2.01 12.66
CA VAL A 55 -12.01 -1.77 12.71
C VAL A 55 -12.56 -1.96 14.12
N ARG A 56 -12.23 -3.07 14.77
CA ARG A 56 -12.57 -3.38 16.17
C ARG A 56 -11.51 -4.25 16.82
N LEU A 57 -11.33 -4.11 18.10
CA LEU A 57 -10.50 -5.06 18.85
C LEU A 57 -11.26 -6.36 19.12
N GLU A 58 -10.52 -7.45 19.24
CA GLU A 58 -11.04 -8.72 19.68
C GLU A 58 -11.43 -8.69 21.17
N THR A 59 -12.53 -9.35 21.52
CA THR A 59 -13.06 -9.44 22.87
C THR A 59 -12.63 -10.72 23.58
N ALA A 60 -12.81 -10.79 24.90
CA ALA A 60 -12.62 -12.04 25.67
C ALA A 60 -13.47 -13.18 25.09
N SER A 61 -14.72 -12.90 24.71
CA SER A 61 -15.61 -13.86 24.08
C SER A 61 -15.10 -14.41 22.73
N ASP A 62 -14.36 -13.59 21.93
CA ASP A 62 -13.74 -14.08 20.69
C ASP A 62 -12.66 -15.12 20.98
N TRP A 63 -11.85 -14.87 22.02
CA TRP A 63 -10.80 -15.79 22.47
C TRP A 63 -11.35 -17.06 23.12
N GLU A 64 -12.35 -16.95 23.97
CA GLU A 64 -12.98 -18.10 24.62
C GLU A 64 -13.65 -19.04 23.61
N TRP A 65 -14.27 -18.45 22.58
CA TRP A 65 -15.04 -19.17 21.57
C TRP A 65 -14.16 -20.01 20.62
N CYS A 66 -12.94 -19.56 20.27
CA CYS A 66 -12.16 -20.20 19.23
C CYS A 66 -11.36 -21.41 19.72
N ASP A 67 -11.14 -22.37 18.82
CA ASP A 67 -10.22 -23.50 18.98
C ASP A 67 -8.84 -23.16 18.38
N LEU A 68 -8.84 -22.43 17.26
CA LEU A 68 -7.67 -22.06 16.47
C LEU A 68 -7.67 -20.56 16.19
N VAL A 69 -6.51 -19.94 16.30
CA VAL A 69 -6.28 -18.54 15.90
C VAL A 69 -5.43 -18.52 14.64
N ILE A 70 -5.85 -17.80 13.61
CA ILE A 70 -5.11 -17.61 12.37
C ILE A 70 -4.76 -16.12 12.24
N ILE A 71 -3.46 -15.80 12.16
CA ILE A 71 -2.98 -14.40 12.09
C ILE A 71 -2.21 -14.22 10.79
N SER A 72 -2.62 -13.25 9.99
CA SER A 72 -1.85 -12.81 8.82
C SER A 72 -1.27 -11.43 9.09
N ALA A 73 -0.04 -11.15 8.64
CA ALA A 73 0.60 -9.86 8.88
C ALA A 73 1.50 -9.38 7.76
N MET A 74 1.62 -8.06 7.66
CA MET A 74 2.66 -7.33 6.95
C MET A 74 3.78 -6.93 7.93
N ILE A 75 4.98 -6.63 7.42
CA ILE A 75 6.16 -6.30 8.25
C ILE A 75 5.93 -5.09 9.17
N ILE A 76 5.15 -4.13 8.74
CA ILE A 76 4.82 -2.93 9.52
C ILE A 76 4.00 -3.26 10.79
N GLN A 77 3.31 -4.41 10.81
CA GLN A 77 2.48 -4.88 11.93
C GLN A 77 3.26 -5.76 12.93
N LYS A 78 4.59 -5.88 12.77
CA LYS A 78 5.46 -6.78 13.54
C LYS A 78 5.18 -6.81 15.03
N LYS A 79 5.03 -5.64 15.67
CA LYS A 79 4.84 -5.54 17.11
C LYS A 79 3.53 -6.20 17.53
N ASP A 80 2.44 -5.78 16.95
CA ASP A 80 1.10 -6.26 17.28
C ASP A 80 0.92 -7.75 16.91
N PHE A 81 1.54 -8.19 15.80
CA PHE A 81 1.60 -9.59 15.40
C PHE A 81 2.24 -10.47 16.47
N GLN A 82 3.37 -10.07 17.04
CA GLN A 82 4.04 -10.82 18.11
C GLN A 82 3.24 -10.84 19.41
N GLU A 83 2.60 -9.72 19.76
CA GLU A 83 1.71 -9.61 20.92
C GLU A 83 0.49 -10.54 20.80
N LEU A 84 -0.10 -10.66 19.61
CA LEU A 84 -1.22 -11.56 19.36
C LEU A 84 -0.83 -13.04 19.45
N ILE A 85 0.33 -13.43 18.93
CA ILE A 85 0.85 -14.81 19.10
C ILE A 85 1.00 -15.10 20.58
N ALA A 86 1.69 -14.25 21.33
CA ALA A 86 1.92 -14.43 22.76
C ALA A 86 0.61 -14.56 23.53
N LYS A 87 -0.39 -13.71 23.21
CA LYS A 87 -1.73 -13.76 23.83
C LYS A 87 -2.45 -15.07 23.55
N GLY A 88 -2.42 -15.54 22.29
CA GLY A 88 -3.04 -16.82 21.92
C GLY A 88 -2.46 -17.99 22.71
N LEU A 89 -1.13 -18.06 22.80
CA LEU A 89 -0.41 -19.08 23.55
C LEU A 89 -0.71 -19.03 25.05
N GLN A 90 -0.73 -17.83 25.65
CA GLN A 90 -1.08 -17.64 27.07
C GLN A 90 -2.50 -18.13 27.38
N LEU A 91 -3.43 -18.02 26.43
CA LEU A 91 -4.79 -18.49 26.54
C LEU A 91 -4.95 -19.98 26.16
N GLY A 92 -3.84 -20.70 25.91
CA GLY A 92 -3.84 -22.12 25.55
C GLY A 92 -4.44 -22.41 24.18
N LYS A 93 -4.47 -21.42 23.27
CA LYS A 93 -5.01 -21.59 21.92
C LYS A 93 -3.92 -22.07 20.96
N LYS A 94 -4.31 -22.84 19.96
CA LYS A 94 -3.44 -23.12 18.81
C LYS A 94 -3.33 -21.88 17.94
N VAL A 95 -2.11 -21.53 17.52
CA VAL A 95 -1.82 -20.33 16.75
C VAL A 95 -1.18 -20.69 15.42
N ALA A 96 -1.87 -20.38 14.32
CA ALA A 96 -1.38 -20.46 12.96
C ALA A 96 -1.08 -19.05 12.42
N VAL A 97 0.03 -18.91 11.69
CA VAL A 97 0.44 -17.62 11.14
C VAL A 97 0.78 -17.73 9.66
N GLY A 98 0.49 -16.67 8.90
CA GLY A 98 0.76 -16.59 7.47
C GLY A 98 0.89 -15.16 6.96
N GLY A 99 0.92 -15.02 5.64
CA GLY A 99 1.04 -13.74 4.95
C GLY A 99 2.47 -13.32 4.64
N PRO A 100 2.67 -12.12 4.06
CA PRO A 100 3.97 -11.67 3.54
C PRO A 100 5.07 -11.62 4.61
N TYR A 101 4.75 -11.15 5.82
CA TYR A 101 5.74 -10.99 6.88
C TYR A 101 6.28 -12.33 7.40
N PRO A 102 5.46 -13.30 7.85
CA PRO A 102 5.95 -14.62 8.24
C PRO A 102 6.63 -15.39 7.09
N THR A 103 6.22 -15.17 5.85
CA THR A 103 6.85 -15.78 4.67
C THR A 103 8.29 -15.30 4.50
N SER A 104 8.54 -13.99 4.65
CA SER A 104 9.88 -13.39 4.50
C SER A 104 10.76 -13.56 5.76
N TYR A 105 10.15 -13.61 6.96
CA TYR A 105 10.83 -13.67 8.26
C TYR A 105 10.25 -14.79 9.15
N PRO A 106 10.29 -16.07 8.73
CA PRO A 106 9.66 -17.18 9.47
C PRO A 106 10.25 -17.36 10.87
N GLU A 107 11.53 -17.03 11.04
CA GLU A 107 12.21 -17.12 12.34
C GLU A 107 11.58 -16.24 13.42
N VAL A 108 10.91 -15.16 13.04
CA VAL A 108 10.23 -14.27 13.99
C VAL A 108 9.01 -14.96 14.58
N ALA A 109 8.20 -15.60 13.74
CA ALA A 109 7.03 -16.34 14.16
C ALA A 109 7.41 -17.59 14.97
N GLN A 110 8.48 -18.32 14.58
CA GLN A 110 9.03 -19.45 15.32
C GLN A 110 9.47 -19.04 16.72
N LYS A 111 10.25 -17.97 16.84
CA LYS A 111 10.70 -17.42 18.14
C LYS A 111 9.54 -16.95 19.01
N ALA A 112 8.46 -16.44 18.41
CA ALA A 112 7.25 -16.06 19.13
C ALA A 112 6.42 -17.27 19.59
N GLY A 113 6.74 -18.50 19.12
CA GLY A 113 6.13 -19.75 19.54
C GLY A 113 4.88 -20.15 18.76
N ALA A 114 4.62 -19.59 17.59
CA ALA A 114 3.48 -20.00 16.76
C ALA A 114 3.54 -21.51 16.44
N ASP A 115 2.39 -22.20 16.57
CA ASP A 115 2.31 -23.65 16.34
C ASP A 115 2.44 -23.99 14.85
N TYR A 116 1.76 -23.23 13.99
CA TYR A 116 1.73 -23.52 12.55
C TYR A 116 2.16 -22.30 11.75
N LEU A 117 3.13 -22.49 10.86
CA LEU A 117 3.59 -21.46 9.91
C LEU A 117 3.10 -21.84 8.51
N ILE A 118 2.15 -21.08 7.98
CA ILE A 118 1.56 -21.25 6.64
C ILE A 118 2.18 -20.18 5.75
N LEU A 119 3.25 -20.55 5.06
CA LEU A 119 4.12 -19.64 4.33
C LEU A 119 3.82 -19.70 2.82
N ASP A 120 4.22 -18.67 2.10
CA ASP A 120 3.95 -18.53 0.67
C ASP A 120 2.43 -18.34 0.35
N GLU A 121 1.97 -18.77 -0.83
CA GLU A 121 0.59 -18.53 -1.27
C GLU A 121 -0.36 -19.61 -0.74
N GLY A 122 -1.46 -19.18 -0.12
CA GLY A 122 -2.38 -20.03 0.63
C GLY A 122 -3.07 -21.12 -0.19
N GLU A 123 -3.25 -20.92 -1.49
CA GLU A 123 -3.87 -21.91 -2.38
C GLU A 123 -3.16 -23.27 -2.35
N LEU A 124 -1.84 -23.26 -2.16
CA LEU A 124 -1.03 -24.49 -2.08
C LEU A 124 -0.74 -24.92 -0.63
N THR A 125 -0.66 -23.99 0.31
CA THR A 125 -0.16 -24.28 1.66
C THR A 125 -1.26 -24.50 2.69
N ILE A 126 -2.47 -23.94 2.48
CA ILE A 126 -3.63 -24.26 3.33
C ILE A 126 -4.03 -25.75 3.24
N PRO A 127 -4.10 -26.40 2.07
CA PRO A 127 -4.36 -27.84 2.02
C PRO A 127 -3.34 -28.69 2.80
N LEU A 128 -2.05 -28.33 2.77
CA LEU A 128 -1.00 -29.01 3.54
C LEU A 128 -1.23 -28.85 5.05
N PHE A 129 -1.56 -27.65 5.48
CA PHE A 129 -1.88 -27.36 6.87
C PHE A 129 -3.13 -28.14 7.35
N LEU A 130 -4.19 -28.16 6.56
CA LEU A 130 -5.42 -28.90 6.89
C LEU A 130 -5.16 -30.39 7.04
N ALA A 131 -4.40 -30.99 6.11
CA ALA A 131 -4.01 -32.40 6.19
C ALA A 131 -3.17 -32.71 7.45
N ALA A 132 -2.31 -31.78 7.90
CA ALA A 132 -1.56 -31.94 9.15
C ALA A 132 -2.48 -31.86 10.38
N LEU A 133 -3.45 -30.95 10.39
CA LEU A 133 -4.48 -30.88 11.45
C LEU A 133 -5.30 -32.16 11.54
N GLU A 134 -5.73 -32.73 10.41
CA GLU A 134 -6.47 -34.00 10.36
C GLU A 134 -5.67 -35.18 10.93
N ARG A 135 -4.34 -35.17 10.74
CA ARG A 135 -3.44 -36.16 11.34
C ARG A 135 -3.15 -35.92 12.82
N GLY A 136 -3.65 -34.81 13.38
CA GLY A 136 -3.41 -34.43 14.77
C GLY A 136 -1.98 -33.93 15.05
N GLU A 137 -1.28 -33.44 14.04
CA GLU A 137 0.06 -32.87 14.20
C GLU A 137 0.01 -31.60 15.08
N PRO A 138 0.82 -31.52 16.15
CA PRO A 138 0.71 -30.44 17.12
C PRO A 138 1.29 -29.10 16.62
N SER A 139 2.14 -29.13 15.60
CA SER A 139 2.79 -27.98 14.98
C SER A 139 3.35 -28.34 13.60
N GLY A 140 3.66 -27.31 12.78
CA GLY A 140 4.24 -27.56 11.47
C GLY A 140 4.63 -26.29 10.71
N VAL A 141 5.47 -26.45 9.68
CA VAL A 141 5.84 -25.39 8.74
C VAL A 141 5.46 -25.85 7.34
N PHE A 142 4.54 -25.15 6.71
CA PHE A 142 3.98 -25.47 5.40
C PHE A 142 4.46 -24.46 4.39
N ARG A 143 5.18 -24.94 3.37
CA ARG A 143 5.71 -24.14 2.25
C ARG A 143 5.39 -24.79 0.92
N ALA A 144 5.30 -23.97 -0.11
CA ALA A 144 5.20 -24.42 -1.49
C ALA A 144 6.49 -24.09 -2.25
N SER A 145 6.97 -25.04 -3.06
CA SER A 145 8.13 -24.83 -3.94
C SER A 145 7.75 -24.09 -5.23
N GLU A 146 6.49 -24.13 -5.58
CA GLU A 146 5.93 -23.54 -6.79
C GLU A 146 4.94 -22.42 -6.47
N LYS A 147 4.65 -21.60 -7.46
CA LYS A 147 3.60 -20.56 -7.37
C LYS A 147 2.30 -21.13 -7.96
N PRO A 148 1.16 -20.96 -7.28
CA PRO A 148 -0.13 -21.49 -7.75
C PRO A 148 -0.55 -20.81 -9.04
N ASP A 149 -1.39 -21.49 -9.82
CA ASP A 149 -2.23 -20.83 -10.81
C ASP A 149 -3.28 -20.00 -10.07
N VAL A 150 -3.29 -18.67 -10.29
CA VAL A 150 -4.23 -17.77 -9.60
C VAL A 150 -5.69 -17.97 -10.02
N THR A 151 -5.94 -18.77 -11.06
CA THR A 151 -7.29 -19.20 -11.40
C THR A 151 -7.88 -20.20 -10.38
N MET A 152 -7.06 -20.76 -9.49
CA MET A 152 -7.50 -21.57 -8.35
C MET A 152 -7.99 -20.74 -7.17
N THR A 153 -7.69 -19.44 -7.14
CA THR A 153 -8.04 -18.55 -6.02
C THR A 153 -9.57 -18.42 -5.93
N PRO A 154 -10.19 -18.75 -4.79
CA PRO A 154 -11.63 -18.60 -4.61
C PRO A 154 -12.01 -17.11 -4.48
N ILE A 155 -13.30 -16.81 -4.62
CA ILE A 155 -13.84 -15.51 -4.23
C ILE A 155 -13.64 -15.35 -2.72
N ALA A 156 -13.07 -14.21 -2.31
CA ALA A 156 -12.81 -13.95 -0.90
C ALA A 156 -14.12 -13.81 -0.09
N ARG A 157 -14.06 -14.11 1.21
CA ARG A 157 -15.20 -14.05 2.14
C ARG A 157 -15.53 -12.61 2.52
N TYR A 158 -15.99 -11.82 1.54
CA TYR A 158 -16.42 -10.42 1.77
C TYR A 158 -17.60 -10.31 2.72
N ASP A 159 -18.38 -11.37 2.89
CA ASP A 159 -19.48 -11.49 3.84
C ASP A 159 -19.04 -11.42 5.32
N LEU A 160 -17.77 -11.64 5.61
CA LEU A 160 -17.18 -11.49 6.96
C LEU A 160 -16.85 -10.04 7.34
N LEU A 161 -16.93 -9.10 6.37
CA LEU A 161 -16.50 -7.72 6.56
C LEU A 161 -17.65 -6.83 7.05
N ASP A 162 -17.33 -5.90 7.96
CA ASP A 162 -18.13 -4.70 8.17
C ASP A 162 -17.80 -3.70 7.06
N LEU A 163 -18.51 -3.81 5.92
CA LEU A 163 -18.22 -3.03 4.72
C LEU A 163 -18.24 -1.51 4.98
N ASP A 164 -19.08 -1.04 5.90
CA ASP A 164 -19.21 0.38 6.21
C ASP A 164 -17.99 0.97 6.95
N ALA A 165 -17.13 0.10 7.49
CA ALA A 165 -15.92 0.53 8.17
C ALA A 165 -14.77 0.93 7.21
N TYR A 166 -14.85 0.55 5.93
CA TYR A 166 -13.73 0.68 4.98
C TYR A 166 -13.92 1.80 3.97
N LEU A 167 -12.79 2.44 3.59
CA LEU A 167 -12.76 3.42 2.50
C LEU A 167 -12.86 2.75 1.13
N ALA A 168 -12.12 1.66 0.92
CA ALA A 168 -12.12 0.88 -0.30
C ALA A 168 -12.12 -0.61 0.01
N ILE A 169 -12.68 -1.42 -0.89
CA ILE A 169 -12.57 -2.88 -0.84
C ILE A 169 -11.52 -3.33 -1.86
N THR A 170 -10.81 -4.39 -1.52
CA THR A 170 -9.70 -4.92 -2.31
C THR A 170 -10.12 -6.13 -3.13
N VAL A 171 -9.68 -6.17 -4.39
CA VAL A 171 -9.70 -7.35 -5.27
C VAL A 171 -8.31 -7.51 -5.89
N GLN A 172 -7.99 -8.67 -6.45
CA GLN A 172 -6.70 -8.89 -7.10
C GLN A 172 -6.88 -9.58 -8.44
N PHE A 173 -6.37 -8.95 -9.51
CA PHE A 173 -6.37 -9.51 -10.85
C PHE A 173 -5.12 -10.35 -11.13
N SER A 174 -3.95 -9.86 -10.71
CA SER A 174 -2.69 -10.55 -10.98
C SER A 174 -1.74 -10.57 -9.78
N ARG A 175 -0.81 -11.54 -9.77
CA ARG A 175 0.31 -11.64 -8.83
C ARG A 175 1.61 -11.77 -9.60
N GLY A 176 2.65 -11.07 -9.12
CA GLY A 176 4.00 -11.08 -9.68
C GLY A 176 4.24 -9.94 -10.65
N CYS A 177 5.53 -9.61 -10.85
CA CYS A 177 5.97 -8.48 -11.64
C CYS A 177 7.12 -8.87 -12.57
N PRO A 178 7.10 -8.46 -13.86
CA PRO A 178 8.13 -8.87 -14.82
C PRO A 178 9.46 -8.14 -14.60
N PHE A 179 9.48 -7.04 -13.84
CA PHE A 179 10.64 -6.23 -13.58
C PHE A 179 11.54 -6.80 -12.46
N GLN A 180 12.78 -6.32 -12.38
CA GLN A 180 13.81 -6.79 -11.45
C GLN A 180 14.43 -5.65 -10.65
N CYS A 181 13.61 -4.77 -10.11
CA CYS A 181 14.10 -3.70 -9.25
C CYS A 181 14.84 -4.30 -8.05
N GLU A 182 16.07 -3.82 -7.79
CA GLU A 182 16.99 -4.42 -6.82
C GLU A 182 16.42 -4.46 -5.39
N PHE A 183 15.62 -3.46 -5.02
CA PHE A 183 15.07 -3.30 -3.67
C PHE A 183 13.73 -4.02 -3.45
N CYS A 184 13.08 -4.53 -4.52
CA CYS A 184 11.71 -5.01 -4.47
C CYS A 184 11.65 -6.49 -4.08
N ASP A 185 10.79 -6.83 -3.11
CA ASP A 185 10.57 -8.19 -2.63
C ASP A 185 9.47 -8.95 -3.38
N ILE A 186 8.67 -8.28 -4.20
CA ILE A 186 7.54 -8.87 -4.93
C ILE A 186 7.95 -10.09 -5.76
N ILE A 187 9.10 -10.01 -6.43
CA ILE A 187 9.58 -11.14 -7.24
C ILE A 187 9.96 -12.36 -6.40
N ASN A 188 10.31 -12.17 -5.14
CA ASN A 188 10.59 -13.26 -4.20
C ASN A 188 9.28 -13.85 -3.66
N LEU A 189 8.31 -13.00 -3.33
CA LEU A 189 7.01 -13.42 -2.80
C LEU A 189 6.14 -14.07 -3.89
N TYR A 190 6.01 -13.44 -5.06
CA TYR A 190 5.02 -13.82 -6.08
C TYR A 190 5.61 -14.21 -7.44
N GLY A 191 6.93 -14.08 -7.61
CA GLY A 191 7.62 -14.45 -8.85
C GLY A 191 7.63 -13.38 -9.92
N ARG A 192 8.36 -13.67 -11.00
CA ARG A 192 8.59 -12.74 -12.13
C ARG A 192 7.58 -12.85 -13.26
N LYS A 193 6.79 -13.93 -13.29
CA LYS A 193 5.76 -14.14 -14.31
C LYS A 193 4.43 -13.63 -13.77
N PRO A 194 3.87 -12.53 -14.33
CA PRO A 194 2.54 -12.09 -13.94
C PRO A 194 1.52 -13.19 -14.25
N ARG A 195 0.89 -13.74 -13.22
CA ARG A 195 -0.18 -14.72 -13.29
C ARG A 195 -1.50 -13.99 -13.11
N THR A 196 -2.45 -14.15 -14.01
CA THR A 196 -3.70 -13.39 -14.03
C THR A 196 -4.90 -14.30 -13.82
N LYS A 197 -5.89 -13.83 -13.10
CA LYS A 197 -7.24 -14.41 -13.11
C LYS A 197 -7.87 -14.25 -14.49
N THR A 198 -8.92 -15.02 -14.75
CA THR A 198 -9.74 -14.82 -15.95
C THR A 198 -10.67 -13.61 -15.80
N PRO A 199 -11.15 -13.00 -16.87
CA PRO A 199 -12.15 -11.95 -16.81
C PRO A 199 -13.40 -12.38 -16.04
N GLU A 200 -13.88 -13.61 -16.25
CA GLU A 200 -15.08 -14.15 -15.60
C GLU A 200 -14.91 -14.23 -14.08
N GLN A 201 -13.72 -14.64 -13.60
CA GLN A 201 -13.43 -14.66 -12.17
C GLN A 201 -13.46 -13.26 -11.57
N MET A 202 -12.83 -12.28 -12.22
CA MET A 202 -12.84 -10.89 -11.76
C MET A 202 -14.24 -10.30 -11.74
N LEU A 203 -15.03 -10.56 -12.79
CA LEU A 203 -16.43 -10.11 -12.85
C LEU A 203 -17.28 -10.76 -11.76
N ALA A 204 -17.06 -12.04 -11.44
CA ALA A 204 -17.76 -12.72 -10.34
C ALA A 204 -17.43 -12.12 -8.98
N GLU A 205 -16.18 -11.72 -8.74
CA GLU A 205 -15.79 -11.00 -7.49
C GLU A 205 -16.47 -9.63 -7.42
N LEU A 206 -16.46 -8.86 -8.52
CA LEU A 206 -17.12 -7.55 -8.58
C LEU A 206 -18.64 -7.67 -8.43
N GLU A 207 -19.26 -8.69 -9.04
CA GLU A 207 -20.69 -8.98 -8.88
C GLU A 207 -21.02 -9.33 -7.42
N THR A 208 -20.19 -10.12 -6.74
CA THR A 208 -20.35 -10.44 -5.33
C THR A 208 -20.38 -9.16 -4.48
N LEU A 209 -19.42 -8.26 -4.69
CA LEU A 209 -19.37 -6.96 -3.99
C LEU A 209 -20.58 -6.07 -4.34
N TYR A 210 -21.02 -6.11 -5.61
CA TYR A 210 -22.22 -5.39 -6.03
C TYR A 210 -23.47 -5.91 -5.31
N GLN A 211 -23.64 -7.23 -5.19
CA GLN A 211 -24.76 -7.85 -4.48
C GLN A 211 -24.73 -7.60 -2.97
N LEU A 212 -23.54 -7.51 -2.37
CA LEU A 212 -23.37 -7.09 -0.97
C LEU A 212 -23.66 -5.60 -0.73
N GLY A 213 -24.00 -4.85 -1.76
CA GLY A 213 -24.37 -3.43 -1.66
C GLY A 213 -23.19 -2.45 -1.74
N TRP A 214 -21.95 -2.92 -1.96
CA TRP A 214 -20.80 -2.03 -2.10
C TRP A 214 -20.94 -1.12 -3.33
N ARG A 215 -20.65 0.18 -3.19
CA ARG A 215 -20.80 1.19 -4.26
C ARG A 215 -19.74 2.28 -4.19
N ARG A 216 -18.56 1.96 -3.68
CA ARG A 216 -17.47 2.93 -3.45
C ARG A 216 -16.22 2.55 -4.24
N TYR A 217 -15.05 2.79 -3.66
CA TYR A 217 -13.77 2.48 -4.27
C TYR A 217 -13.48 0.98 -4.24
N ILE A 218 -12.94 0.47 -5.35
CA ILE A 218 -12.32 -0.86 -5.44
C ILE A 218 -10.84 -0.65 -5.72
N PHE A 219 -10.00 -1.17 -4.84
CA PHE A 219 -8.57 -1.22 -5.07
C PHE A 219 -8.17 -2.58 -5.63
N VAL A 220 -7.75 -2.61 -6.90
CA VAL A 220 -7.14 -3.79 -7.53
C VAL A 220 -5.70 -3.84 -7.06
N VAL A 221 -5.42 -4.67 -6.04
CA VAL A 221 -4.15 -4.72 -5.29
C VAL A 221 -3.07 -5.54 -6.00
N ASP A 222 -2.94 -5.32 -7.30
CA ASP A 222 -1.90 -5.95 -8.11
C ASP A 222 -0.56 -5.26 -7.89
N ASP A 223 0.52 -6.01 -7.79
CA ASP A 223 1.88 -5.46 -7.74
C ASP A 223 2.24 -4.63 -9.00
N ASN A 224 1.62 -4.97 -10.11
CA ASN A 224 1.67 -4.26 -11.39
C ASN A 224 0.54 -4.74 -12.29
N PHE A 225 -0.59 -4.06 -12.28
CA PHE A 225 -1.79 -4.40 -13.06
C PHE A 225 -1.50 -4.61 -14.56
N ILE A 226 -0.56 -3.85 -15.09
CA ILE A 226 -0.15 -3.93 -16.50
C ILE A 226 1.04 -4.86 -16.75
N GLY A 227 1.43 -5.65 -15.75
CA GLY A 227 2.52 -6.62 -15.87
C GLY A 227 2.33 -7.60 -17.03
N ASN A 228 1.07 -7.94 -17.34
CA ASN A 228 0.65 -8.62 -18.55
C ASN A 228 -0.37 -7.75 -19.30
N LYS A 229 0.12 -6.81 -20.14
CA LYS A 229 -0.72 -5.85 -20.88
C LYS A 229 -1.79 -6.53 -21.74
N ARG A 230 -1.50 -7.71 -22.32
CA ARG A 230 -2.45 -8.46 -23.16
C ARG A 230 -3.66 -8.90 -22.32
N ASN A 231 -3.41 -9.58 -21.21
CA ASN A 231 -4.48 -10.08 -20.36
C ASN A 231 -5.25 -8.92 -19.69
N ALA A 232 -4.55 -7.85 -19.29
CA ALA A 232 -5.20 -6.65 -18.77
C ALA A 232 -6.18 -6.03 -19.80
N LYS A 233 -5.78 -5.91 -21.07
CA LYS A 233 -6.69 -5.42 -22.13
C LYS A 233 -7.89 -6.35 -22.35
N VAL A 234 -7.69 -7.67 -22.29
CA VAL A 234 -8.79 -8.63 -22.39
C VAL A 234 -9.78 -8.43 -21.24
N PHE A 235 -9.29 -8.40 -20.01
CA PHE A 235 -10.14 -8.15 -18.83
C PHE A 235 -10.89 -6.81 -18.93
N LEU A 236 -10.21 -5.74 -19.30
CA LEU A 236 -10.82 -4.41 -19.40
C LEU A 236 -11.94 -4.35 -20.44
N ARG A 237 -11.81 -5.06 -21.56
CA ARG A 237 -12.86 -5.13 -22.59
C ARG A 237 -14.11 -5.84 -22.10
N GLU A 238 -13.99 -6.84 -21.23
CA GLU A 238 -15.13 -7.50 -20.59
C GLU A 238 -15.69 -6.68 -19.41
N LEU A 239 -14.83 -5.96 -18.69
CA LEU A 239 -15.24 -5.13 -17.57
C LEU A 239 -16.06 -3.91 -18.00
N ILE A 240 -15.72 -3.27 -19.12
CA ILE A 240 -16.41 -2.07 -19.61
C ILE A 240 -17.92 -2.28 -19.75
N PRO A 241 -18.42 -3.28 -20.50
CA PRO A 241 -19.86 -3.50 -20.63
C PRO A 241 -20.54 -3.84 -19.29
N TRP A 242 -19.86 -4.57 -18.39
CA TRP A 242 -20.36 -4.81 -17.04
C TRP A 242 -20.53 -3.52 -16.25
N MET A 243 -19.53 -2.65 -16.29
CA MET A 243 -19.58 -1.34 -15.62
C MET A 243 -20.68 -0.43 -16.19
N GLU A 244 -20.87 -0.45 -17.51
CA GLU A 244 -21.94 0.29 -18.20
C GLU A 244 -23.32 -0.23 -17.78
N GLN A 245 -23.53 -1.53 -17.80
CA GLN A 245 -24.79 -2.19 -17.39
C GLN A 245 -25.17 -1.83 -15.95
N HIS A 246 -24.19 -1.77 -15.03
CA HIS A 246 -24.38 -1.45 -13.62
C HIS A 246 -24.26 0.06 -13.32
N GLN A 247 -24.22 0.92 -14.35
CA GLN A 247 -24.15 2.38 -14.24
C GLN A 247 -22.93 2.88 -13.41
N TYR A 248 -21.77 2.23 -13.61
CA TYR A 248 -20.51 2.55 -12.93
C TYR A 248 -20.63 2.56 -11.40
N PRO A 249 -20.91 1.43 -10.78
CA PRO A 249 -21.12 1.34 -9.33
C PRO A 249 -19.85 1.59 -8.52
N PHE A 250 -18.69 1.36 -9.13
CA PHE A 250 -17.38 1.44 -8.49
C PHE A 250 -16.48 2.50 -9.13
N LYS A 251 -15.56 3.03 -8.33
CA LYS A 251 -14.38 3.77 -8.77
C LYS A 251 -13.16 2.89 -8.56
N LEU A 252 -12.40 2.62 -9.62
CA LEU A 252 -11.30 1.66 -9.58
C LEU A 252 -9.96 2.37 -9.37
N ILE A 253 -9.12 1.76 -8.54
CA ILE A 253 -7.75 2.18 -8.23
C ILE A 253 -6.84 0.98 -8.45
N THR A 254 -5.61 1.19 -8.91
CA THR A 254 -4.61 0.11 -9.02
C THR A 254 -3.18 0.64 -8.96
N GLU A 255 -2.22 -0.28 -9.00
CA GLU A 255 -0.80 0.01 -9.16
C GLU A 255 -0.32 -0.37 -10.57
N ALA A 256 0.50 0.47 -11.17
CA ALA A 256 1.05 0.23 -12.49
C ALA A 256 2.44 0.86 -12.64
N SER A 257 3.27 0.25 -13.46
CA SER A 257 4.55 0.84 -13.85
C SER A 257 4.36 1.99 -14.86
N LEU A 258 5.29 2.96 -14.85
CA LEU A 258 5.17 4.20 -15.65
C LEU A 258 5.15 3.95 -17.17
N ASN A 259 5.62 2.78 -17.67
CA ASN A 259 5.49 2.39 -19.07
C ASN A 259 4.03 2.17 -19.53
N LEU A 260 3.05 2.41 -18.65
CA LEU A 260 1.65 2.64 -19.03
C LEU A 260 1.54 3.80 -20.03
N ALA A 261 2.35 4.86 -19.88
CA ALA A 261 2.37 6.00 -20.79
C ALA A 261 2.68 5.64 -22.26
N GLU A 262 3.32 4.49 -22.50
CA GLU A 262 3.62 3.99 -23.85
C GLU A 262 2.40 3.42 -24.59
N ASP A 263 1.32 3.09 -23.85
CA ASP A 263 0.14 2.37 -24.37
C ASP A 263 -1.14 3.18 -24.19
N SER A 264 -1.41 4.09 -25.12
CA SER A 264 -2.60 4.95 -25.07
C SER A 264 -3.90 4.17 -25.11
N GLU A 265 -3.97 3.04 -25.85
CA GLU A 265 -5.16 2.17 -25.87
C GLU A 265 -5.46 1.60 -24.48
N LEU A 266 -4.42 1.14 -23.78
CA LEU A 266 -4.57 0.59 -22.43
C LEU A 266 -5.07 1.66 -21.44
N ILE A 267 -4.53 2.88 -21.51
CA ILE A 267 -5.03 4.01 -20.68
C ILE A 267 -6.51 4.28 -20.98
N GLU A 268 -6.90 4.33 -22.27
CA GLU A 268 -8.30 4.55 -22.64
C GLU A 268 -9.23 3.44 -22.14
N LEU A 269 -8.80 2.17 -22.22
CA LEU A 269 -9.56 1.05 -21.69
C LEU A 269 -9.70 1.15 -20.17
N MET A 270 -8.65 1.48 -19.45
CA MET A 270 -8.70 1.69 -18.00
C MET A 270 -9.69 2.81 -17.63
N VAL A 271 -9.60 3.96 -18.28
CA VAL A 271 -10.52 5.08 -18.04
C VAL A 271 -11.98 4.70 -18.37
N LYS A 272 -12.22 3.99 -19.48
CA LYS A 272 -13.56 3.50 -19.84
C LYS A 272 -14.10 2.47 -18.86
N ALA A 273 -13.23 1.66 -18.27
CA ALA A 273 -13.58 0.68 -17.26
C ALA A 273 -13.82 1.29 -15.86
N GLY A 274 -13.58 2.61 -15.67
CA GLY A 274 -13.83 3.30 -14.41
C GLY A 274 -12.60 3.40 -13.50
N PHE A 275 -11.40 3.12 -14.00
CA PHE A 275 -10.18 3.45 -13.27
C PHE A 275 -10.01 4.96 -13.20
N MET A 276 -9.75 5.46 -12.00
CA MET A 276 -9.59 6.87 -11.74
C MET A 276 -8.19 7.24 -11.25
N LEU A 277 -7.52 6.33 -10.55
CA LEU A 277 -6.22 6.58 -9.93
C LEU A 277 -5.30 5.38 -10.16
N VAL A 278 -4.05 5.67 -10.44
CA VAL A 278 -2.96 4.68 -10.51
C VAL A 278 -1.81 5.10 -9.60
N PHE A 279 -1.36 4.17 -8.76
CA PHE A 279 -0.09 4.32 -8.05
C PHE A 279 1.06 3.89 -8.94
N MET A 280 2.12 4.69 -8.99
CA MET A 280 3.29 4.44 -9.84
C MET A 280 4.58 4.61 -9.05
N GLY A 281 5.42 3.58 -9.02
CA GLY A 281 6.79 3.70 -8.53
C GLY A 281 7.62 4.51 -9.52
N ILE A 282 7.87 5.79 -9.24
CA ILE A 282 8.81 6.63 -10.01
C ILE A 282 10.21 6.49 -9.42
N GLU A 283 10.31 6.37 -8.11
CA GLU A 283 11.47 6.23 -7.24
C GLU A 283 12.32 7.50 -7.19
N THR A 284 12.84 7.95 -8.30
CA THR A 284 13.67 9.14 -8.40
C THR A 284 13.63 9.72 -9.82
N PRO A 285 13.75 11.04 -10.00
CA PRO A 285 13.95 11.64 -11.32
C PRO A 285 15.38 11.46 -11.85
N ASP A 286 16.31 10.91 -11.04
CA ASP A 286 17.72 10.74 -11.37
C ASP A 286 17.94 9.46 -12.21
N THR A 287 18.30 9.62 -13.48
CA THR A 287 18.49 8.50 -14.42
C THR A 287 19.60 7.56 -14.00
N ASP A 288 20.71 8.08 -13.43
CA ASP A 288 21.84 7.26 -12.99
C ASP A 288 21.42 6.34 -11.84
N SER A 289 20.62 6.87 -10.91
CA SER A 289 20.06 6.09 -9.81
C SER A 289 19.06 5.04 -10.30
N LEU A 290 18.17 5.37 -11.26
CA LEU A 290 17.23 4.41 -11.86
C LEU A 290 17.96 3.24 -12.57
N MET A 291 19.03 3.52 -13.29
CA MET A 291 19.86 2.49 -13.91
C MET A 291 20.54 1.61 -12.86
N GLY A 292 21.06 2.21 -11.80
CA GLY A 292 21.73 1.50 -10.71
C GLY A 292 20.85 0.48 -9.98
N ILE A 293 19.54 0.71 -9.94
CA ILE A 293 18.56 -0.18 -9.29
C ILE A 293 17.80 -1.08 -10.28
N ASN A 294 18.24 -1.17 -11.52
CA ASN A 294 17.59 -1.93 -12.60
C ASN A 294 16.14 -1.52 -12.92
N LYS A 295 15.78 -0.23 -12.69
CA LYS A 295 14.45 0.29 -13.05
C LYS A 295 14.45 0.94 -14.45
N VAL A 296 14.98 0.22 -15.42
CA VAL A 296 15.18 0.68 -16.80
C VAL A 296 13.91 1.08 -17.53
N GLN A 297 12.73 0.60 -17.11
CA GLN A 297 11.45 1.00 -17.69
C GLN A 297 11.13 2.49 -17.46
N ASN A 298 11.75 3.12 -16.46
CA ASN A 298 11.56 4.54 -16.16
C ASN A 298 12.60 5.44 -16.87
N THR A 299 13.54 4.88 -17.65
CA THR A 299 14.58 5.66 -18.35
C THR A 299 14.31 5.85 -19.83
N ARG A 300 13.22 5.27 -20.36
CA ARG A 300 12.92 5.23 -21.80
C ARG A 300 12.32 6.51 -22.36
N GLN A 301 11.62 7.27 -21.54
CA GLN A 301 10.92 8.49 -21.91
C GLN A 301 11.03 9.53 -20.79
N SER A 302 10.72 10.79 -21.10
CA SER A 302 10.58 11.82 -20.08
C SER A 302 9.53 11.41 -19.03
N LEU A 303 9.94 11.35 -17.77
CA LEU A 303 9.06 11.00 -16.65
C LEU A 303 7.90 12.01 -16.52
N ILE A 304 8.21 13.32 -16.66
CA ILE A 304 7.21 14.40 -16.56
C ILE A 304 6.18 14.28 -17.68
N GLU A 305 6.63 14.13 -18.94
CA GLU A 305 5.71 13.98 -20.07
C GLU A 305 4.86 12.71 -19.96
N SER A 306 5.43 11.62 -19.44
CA SER A 306 4.69 10.39 -19.16
C SER A 306 3.58 10.62 -18.13
N CYS A 307 3.89 11.30 -17.01
CA CYS A 307 2.90 11.67 -16.00
C CYS A 307 1.81 12.59 -16.58
N HIS A 308 2.19 13.63 -17.31
CA HIS A 308 1.23 14.55 -17.93
C HIS A 308 0.35 13.84 -18.97
N LYS A 309 0.91 12.91 -19.77
CA LYS A 309 0.13 12.13 -20.75
C LYS A 309 -0.95 11.31 -20.05
N ILE A 310 -0.57 10.54 -19.01
CA ILE A 310 -1.51 9.70 -18.24
C ILE A 310 -2.61 10.58 -17.62
N THR A 311 -2.23 11.72 -17.03
CA THR A 311 -3.18 12.65 -16.41
C THR A 311 -4.11 13.28 -17.45
N ARG A 312 -3.59 13.74 -18.60
CA ARG A 312 -4.43 14.28 -19.71
C ARG A 312 -5.41 13.25 -20.23
N MET A 313 -5.06 11.97 -20.20
CA MET A 313 -5.94 10.88 -20.64
C MET A 313 -7.01 10.49 -19.60
N GLY A 314 -6.94 11.03 -18.38
CA GLY A 314 -8.02 10.91 -17.38
C GLY A 314 -7.71 10.03 -16.17
N LEU A 315 -6.47 9.63 -15.94
CA LEU A 315 -6.05 8.93 -14.72
C LEU A 315 -5.30 9.87 -13.77
N GLN A 316 -5.72 9.91 -12.52
CA GLN A 316 -4.95 10.56 -11.47
C GLN A 316 -3.72 9.72 -11.13
N ILE A 317 -2.59 10.39 -10.87
CA ILE A 317 -1.36 9.73 -10.45
C ILE A 317 -1.12 9.96 -8.97
N MET A 318 -0.84 8.86 -8.25
CA MET A 318 -0.11 8.82 -7.00
C MET A 318 1.23 8.16 -7.27
N SER A 319 2.31 8.61 -6.65
CA SER A 319 3.62 8.01 -6.92
C SER A 319 4.49 7.80 -5.70
N GLY A 320 5.35 6.75 -5.78
CA GLY A 320 6.37 6.43 -4.80
C GLY A 320 7.73 7.01 -5.19
N PHE A 321 8.45 7.52 -4.17
CA PHE A 321 9.80 8.02 -4.27
C PHE A 321 10.66 7.45 -3.15
N ILE A 322 11.93 7.19 -3.47
CA ILE A 322 12.91 6.62 -2.56
C ILE A 322 14.16 7.49 -2.58
N ILE A 323 14.73 7.79 -1.42
CA ILE A 323 15.98 8.52 -1.25
C ILE A 323 17.00 7.59 -0.60
N GLY A 324 18.27 7.69 -1.00
CA GLY A 324 19.38 6.94 -0.42
C GLY A 324 19.92 5.82 -1.30
N PHE A 325 19.76 5.91 -2.61
CA PHE A 325 20.43 5.00 -3.55
C PHE A 325 21.95 5.24 -3.58
N ASP A 326 22.72 4.17 -3.81
CA ASP A 326 24.20 4.24 -3.77
C ASP A 326 24.82 5.24 -4.76
N ASN A 327 24.21 5.43 -5.93
CA ASN A 327 24.71 6.35 -6.96
C ASN A 327 24.02 7.72 -6.92
N GLU A 328 23.28 8.01 -5.86
CA GLU A 328 22.50 9.23 -5.72
C GLU A 328 23.39 10.42 -5.37
N LYS A 329 23.27 11.51 -6.13
CA LYS A 329 23.97 12.76 -5.85
C LYS A 329 23.30 13.54 -4.71
N PRO A 330 24.06 14.36 -3.95
CA PRO A 330 23.47 15.29 -2.97
C PRO A 330 22.34 16.14 -3.57
N GLY A 331 21.34 16.51 -2.75
CA GLY A 331 20.18 17.28 -3.19
C GLY A 331 19.06 16.44 -3.83
N ALA A 332 19.01 15.13 -3.57
CA ALA A 332 17.97 14.24 -4.09
C ALA A 332 16.57 14.64 -3.62
N GLY A 333 16.42 15.01 -2.37
CA GLY A 333 15.16 15.51 -1.83
C GLY A 333 14.62 16.72 -2.58
N GLN A 334 15.49 17.68 -2.92
CA GLN A 334 15.10 18.85 -3.70
C GLN A 334 14.69 18.47 -5.13
N ARG A 335 15.44 17.60 -5.80
CA ARG A 335 15.11 17.14 -7.17
C ARG A 335 13.75 16.41 -7.20
N ILE A 336 13.47 15.57 -6.22
CA ILE A 336 12.19 14.88 -6.12
C ILE A 336 11.05 15.88 -5.87
N LYS A 337 11.25 16.85 -4.97
CA LYS A 337 10.28 17.92 -4.73
C LYS A 337 9.97 18.69 -6.00
N ASP A 338 10.99 19.14 -6.72
CA ASP A 338 10.83 19.91 -7.95
C ASP A 338 10.09 19.09 -9.01
N PHE A 339 10.44 17.81 -9.14
CA PHE A 339 9.74 16.87 -10.03
C PHE A 339 8.25 16.74 -9.68
N ILE A 340 7.91 16.53 -8.41
CA ILE A 340 6.51 16.40 -7.95
C ILE A 340 5.72 17.67 -8.23
N MET A 341 6.33 18.83 -8.01
CA MET A 341 5.67 20.11 -8.26
C MET A 341 5.46 20.36 -9.75
N GLU A 342 6.44 20.04 -10.61
CA GLU A 342 6.38 20.16 -12.06
C GLU A 342 5.40 19.17 -12.68
N ALA A 343 5.48 17.90 -12.33
CA ALA A 343 4.54 16.86 -12.77
C ALA A 343 3.14 17.04 -12.18
N SER A 344 2.97 17.97 -11.23
CA SER A 344 1.71 18.25 -10.54
C SER A 344 1.10 17.01 -9.88
N ILE A 345 1.91 16.16 -9.23
CA ILE A 345 1.44 14.94 -8.57
C ILE A 345 0.88 15.28 -7.18
N PRO A 346 -0.42 15.08 -6.90
CA PRO A 346 -1.01 15.43 -5.60
C PRO A 346 -0.42 14.63 -4.43
N GLN A 347 -0.23 13.33 -4.62
CA GLN A 347 0.19 12.41 -3.57
C GLN A 347 1.52 11.75 -3.97
N GLY A 348 2.59 12.16 -3.32
CA GLY A 348 3.93 11.58 -3.45
C GLY A 348 4.32 10.87 -2.16
N GLN A 349 4.41 9.55 -2.18
CA GLN A 349 4.93 8.77 -1.09
C GLN A 349 6.45 8.84 -1.08
N PHE A 350 7.03 9.09 0.07
CA PHE A 350 8.47 9.10 0.26
C PHE A 350 8.90 8.01 1.22
N SER A 351 10.07 7.42 0.96
CA SER A 351 10.73 6.54 1.91
C SER A 351 12.25 6.66 1.80
N LEU A 352 12.94 6.44 2.90
CA LEU A 352 14.34 6.10 2.87
C LEU A 352 14.49 4.68 2.34
N LEU A 353 15.51 4.42 1.53
CA LEU A 353 15.77 3.09 0.98
C LEU A 353 15.94 2.07 2.12
N GLN A 354 15.22 0.97 2.03
CA GLN A 354 15.27 -0.14 2.97
C GLN A 354 15.70 -1.41 2.26
N ALA A 355 16.64 -2.14 2.84
CA ALA A 355 17.03 -3.46 2.35
C ALA A 355 16.06 -4.51 2.94
N LEU A 356 15.11 -4.97 2.15
CA LEU A 356 14.20 -6.06 2.52
C LEU A 356 14.91 -7.40 2.37
N LYS A 357 14.70 -8.29 3.34
CA LYS A 357 15.33 -9.62 3.35
C LYS A 357 15.04 -10.39 2.05
N ASN A 358 16.04 -11.08 1.55
CA ASN A 358 16.02 -11.88 0.32
C ASN A 358 15.95 -11.05 -1.00
N THR A 359 15.92 -9.72 -0.96
CA THR A 359 16.03 -8.91 -2.17
C THR A 359 17.47 -8.91 -2.72
N ALA A 360 17.64 -8.53 -3.99
CA ALA A 360 18.97 -8.39 -4.58
C ALA A 360 19.80 -7.33 -3.82
N LEU A 361 19.16 -6.24 -3.38
CA LEU A 361 19.76 -5.20 -2.53
C LEU A 361 20.28 -5.78 -1.21
N TRP A 362 19.44 -6.54 -0.49
CA TRP A 362 19.83 -7.18 0.77
C TRP A 362 21.05 -8.08 0.58
N ASN A 363 21.00 -8.97 -0.43
CA ASN A 363 22.07 -9.92 -0.71
C ASN A 363 23.38 -9.21 -1.12
N ARG A 364 23.31 -8.08 -1.83
CA ARG A 364 24.46 -7.28 -2.16
C ARG A 364 25.05 -6.62 -0.91
N LEU A 365 24.23 -5.91 -0.13
CA LEU A 365 24.67 -5.22 1.07
C LEU A 365 25.21 -6.18 2.14
N GLN A 366 24.67 -7.40 2.23
CA GLN A 366 25.20 -8.44 3.11
C GLN A 366 26.61 -8.85 2.72
N ARG A 367 26.86 -9.06 1.42
CA ARG A 367 28.20 -9.38 0.90
C ARG A 367 29.21 -8.24 1.10
N GLU A 368 28.72 -7.01 1.03
CA GLU A 368 29.51 -5.79 1.26
C GLU A 368 29.74 -5.51 2.76
N GLY A 369 29.08 -6.22 3.66
CA GLY A 369 29.17 -5.99 5.11
C GLY A 369 28.50 -4.69 5.57
N ARG A 370 27.54 -4.17 4.82
CA ARG A 370 26.88 -2.88 5.06
C ARG A 370 25.54 -2.97 5.75
N LEU A 371 25.00 -4.17 5.99
CA LEU A 371 23.76 -4.31 6.76
C LEU A 371 24.01 -3.95 8.22
N VAL A 372 23.07 -3.24 8.84
CA VAL A 372 23.12 -2.85 10.25
C VAL A 372 22.18 -3.74 11.04
N ASP A 373 22.75 -4.48 12.02
CA ASP A 373 21.99 -5.37 12.90
C ASP A 373 21.12 -4.57 13.88
N GLY A 374 19.96 -5.14 14.22
CA GLY A 374 19.09 -4.60 15.28
C GLY A 374 18.27 -3.36 14.92
N MET A 375 18.32 -2.89 13.68
CA MET A 375 17.43 -1.82 13.21
C MET A 375 15.98 -2.27 13.27
N GLY A 376 15.14 -1.36 13.77
CA GLY A 376 13.74 -1.58 14.12
C GLY A 376 12.83 -2.02 12.98
N THR A 377 11.56 -1.75 13.13
CA THR A 377 10.54 -2.08 12.14
C THR A 377 10.78 -1.31 10.84
N ILE A 378 10.75 -2.00 9.70
CA ILE A 378 10.84 -1.38 8.37
C ILE A 378 9.52 -0.63 8.12
N HIS A 379 9.57 0.69 8.09
CA HIS A 379 8.44 1.57 7.75
C HIS A 379 8.94 2.94 7.25
N GLN A 380 8.07 3.76 6.73
CA GLN A 380 8.41 5.04 6.09
C GLN A 380 9.08 6.07 7.01
N GLY A 381 8.82 6.03 8.31
CA GLY A 381 9.48 6.84 9.32
C GLY A 381 10.71 6.19 9.95
N ALA A 382 11.26 5.11 9.36
CA ALA A 382 12.44 4.43 9.86
C ALA A 382 13.70 4.88 9.10
N MET A 383 14.82 4.93 9.83
CA MET A 383 16.15 5.10 9.25
C MET A 383 16.51 3.91 8.36
N MET A 384 17.48 4.11 7.47
CA MET A 384 18.03 3.04 6.62
C MET A 384 18.60 1.91 7.49
N ASN A 385 18.37 0.66 7.10
CA ASN A 385 18.87 -0.53 7.80
C ASN A 385 20.21 -1.04 7.24
N PHE A 386 20.97 -0.16 6.63
CA PHE A 386 22.30 -0.41 6.10
C PHE A 386 23.11 0.89 6.08
N GLU A 387 24.43 0.77 5.91
CA GLU A 387 25.33 1.90 5.74
C GLU A 387 25.29 2.40 4.27
N PRO A 388 24.71 3.58 3.99
CA PRO A 388 24.69 4.16 2.65
C PRO A 388 26.05 4.69 2.24
N THR A 389 26.23 4.98 0.93
CA THR A 389 27.48 5.56 0.38
C THR A 389 27.62 7.06 0.68
N ARG A 390 26.51 7.74 0.96
CA ARG A 390 26.46 9.14 1.43
C ARG A 390 26.21 9.15 2.95
N PRO A 391 26.57 10.24 3.66
CA PRO A 391 26.22 10.36 5.07
C PRO A 391 24.72 10.20 5.31
N VAL A 392 24.37 9.26 6.17
CA VAL A 392 22.94 8.96 6.46
C VAL A 392 22.21 10.15 7.06
N GLU A 393 22.93 11.02 7.74
CA GLU A 393 22.42 12.27 8.30
C GLU A 393 21.95 13.22 7.20
N GLU A 394 22.75 13.43 6.16
CA GLU A 394 22.40 14.27 5.01
C GLU A 394 21.19 13.72 4.25
N ILE A 395 21.20 12.41 3.97
CA ILE A 395 20.09 11.73 3.27
C ILE A 395 18.77 11.90 4.06
N THR A 396 18.85 11.75 5.40
CA THR A 396 17.65 11.85 6.24
C THR A 396 17.15 13.29 6.36
N GLU A 397 18.06 14.28 6.45
CA GLU A 397 17.71 15.70 6.44
C GLU A 397 17.06 16.09 5.10
N GLU A 398 17.61 15.66 3.96
CA GLU A 398 16.99 15.85 2.63
C GLU A 398 15.58 15.26 2.54
N TYR A 399 15.37 14.07 3.12
CA TYR A 399 14.05 13.43 3.18
C TYR A 399 13.06 14.28 4.01
N ILE A 400 13.47 14.69 5.23
CA ILE A 400 12.63 15.48 6.14
C ILE A 400 12.19 16.78 5.46
N ASP A 401 13.11 17.50 4.86
CA ASP A 401 12.86 18.79 4.22
C ASP A 401 11.95 18.63 3.00
N ALA A 402 12.21 17.64 2.14
CA ALA A 402 11.39 17.37 0.97
C ALA A 402 9.96 17.01 1.37
N PHE A 403 9.78 16.09 2.33
CA PHE A 403 8.46 15.68 2.80
C PHE A 403 7.70 16.83 3.45
N TRP A 404 8.40 17.65 4.27
CA TRP A 404 7.84 18.83 4.92
C TRP A 404 7.29 19.83 3.94
N GLU A 405 8.04 20.16 2.88
CA GLU A 405 7.65 21.15 1.88
C GLU A 405 6.56 20.63 0.94
N ILE A 406 6.63 19.36 0.52
CA ILE A 406 5.63 18.77 -0.37
C ILE A 406 4.26 18.76 0.30
N TYR A 407 4.19 18.47 1.60
CA TYR A 407 2.94 18.47 2.35
C TYR A 407 2.67 19.77 3.10
N ASP A 408 3.36 20.86 2.71
CA ASP A 408 2.90 22.20 3.07
C ASP A 408 1.52 22.47 2.42
N PRO A 409 0.52 22.97 3.18
CA PRO A 409 -0.83 23.18 2.64
C PRO A 409 -0.89 24.04 1.39
N VAL A 410 -0.03 25.07 1.28
CA VAL A 410 0.01 25.94 0.09
C VAL A 410 0.52 25.19 -1.13
N ASN A 411 1.61 24.44 -0.97
CA ASN A 411 2.21 23.64 -2.04
C ASN A 411 1.28 22.50 -2.47
N TYR A 412 0.64 21.84 -1.51
CA TYR A 412 -0.33 20.77 -1.78
C TYR A 412 -1.53 21.28 -2.59
N LEU A 413 -2.17 22.36 -2.15
CA LEU A 413 -3.30 22.94 -2.87
C LEU A 413 -2.90 23.38 -4.29
N LYS A 414 -1.71 23.99 -4.45
CA LYS A 414 -1.23 24.46 -5.76
C LYS A 414 -1.08 23.29 -6.74
N ARG A 415 -0.37 22.23 -6.38
CA ARG A 415 -0.13 21.12 -7.30
C ARG A 415 -1.39 20.28 -7.53
N THR A 416 -2.25 20.11 -6.50
CA THR A 416 -3.54 19.42 -6.66
C THR A 416 -4.43 20.16 -7.64
N PHE A 417 -4.54 21.47 -7.51
CA PHE A 417 -5.29 22.29 -8.46
C PHE A 417 -4.74 22.15 -9.88
N ASN A 418 -3.42 22.27 -10.07
CA ASN A 418 -2.78 22.12 -11.37
C ASN A 418 -3.04 20.73 -11.97
N HIS A 419 -2.94 19.68 -11.16
CA HIS A 419 -3.24 18.32 -11.58
C HIS A 419 -4.65 18.22 -12.20
N PHE A 420 -5.66 18.70 -11.49
CA PHE A 420 -7.05 18.64 -11.97
C PHE A 420 -7.30 19.57 -13.16
N MET A 421 -6.55 20.65 -13.31
CA MET A 421 -6.60 21.49 -14.51
C MET A 421 -6.00 20.78 -15.74
N ILE A 422 -4.94 19.99 -15.57
CA ILE A 422 -4.33 19.14 -16.63
C ILE A 422 -5.22 17.94 -16.95
N MET A 423 -5.88 17.36 -15.95
CA MET A 423 -6.60 16.09 -16.04
C MET A 423 -7.67 16.13 -17.13
N GLY A 424 -7.67 15.11 -17.97
CA GLY A 424 -8.72 14.88 -18.97
C GLY A 424 -10.07 14.59 -18.31
N GLY A 425 -11.15 14.84 -19.04
CA GLY A 425 -12.49 14.54 -18.53
C GLY A 425 -12.70 13.03 -18.36
N TRP A 426 -13.17 12.61 -17.20
CA TRP A 426 -13.63 11.25 -16.99
C TRP A 426 -14.87 10.96 -17.86
N ARG A 427 -14.89 9.80 -18.50
CA ARG A 427 -15.92 9.47 -19.50
C ARG A 427 -17.09 8.65 -18.96
N GLY A 428 -16.97 8.08 -17.77
CA GLY A 428 -18.04 7.34 -17.13
C GLY A 428 -19.14 8.26 -16.57
N LYS A 429 -20.39 7.93 -16.79
CA LYS A 429 -21.53 8.59 -16.15
C LYS A 429 -21.91 7.77 -14.91
N SER A 430 -21.46 8.18 -13.75
CA SER A 430 -21.99 7.64 -12.50
C SER A 430 -23.24 8.43 -12.09
N ASN A 431 -24.35 7.74 -11.93
CA ASN A 431 -25.57 8.31 -11.32
C ASN A 431 -25.56 8.15 -9.79
N ARG A 432 -24.38 7.91 -9.23
CA ARG A 432 -24.20 7.65 -7.82
C ARG A 432 -24.56 8.88 -6.98
N LYS A 433 -25.42 8.70 -5.99
CA LYS A 433 -25.67 9.72 -4.96
C LYS A 433 -24.58 9.63 -3.89
N LEU A 434 -24.16 10.76 -3.37
CA LEU A 434 -23.26 10.82 -2.22
C LEU A 434 -23.94 10.15 -1.03
N ASP A 435 -23.23 9.25 -0.38
CA ASP A 435 -23.68 8.63 0.87
C ASP A 435 -23.46 9.53 2.09
N GLY A 436 -23.94 9.10 3.26
CA GLY A 436 -23.85 9.89 4.48
C GLY A 436 -22.42 10.18 4.92
N GLN A 437 -21.48 9.24 4.70
CA GLN A 437 -20.06 9.38 5.06
C GLN A 437 -19.36 10.37 4.11
N GLN A 438 -19.69 10.33 2.83
CA GLN A 438 -19.17 11.29 1.86
C GLN A 438 -19.68 12.72 2.15
N TRP A 439 -20.94 12.87 2.56
CA TRP A 439 -21.48 14.15 3.02
C TRP A 439 -20.80 14.64 4.29
N GLN A 440 -20.50 13.75 5.22
CA GLN A 440 -19.77 14.09 6.44
C GLN A 440 -18.36 14.57 6.11
N LEU A 441 -17.61 13.83 5.27
CA LEU A 441 -16.28 14.21 4.79
C LEU A 441 -16.33 15.59 4.11
N PHE A 442 -17.29 15.80 3.21
CA PHE A 442 -17.46 17.05 2.48
C PHE A 442 -17.67 18.25 3.43
N ARG A 443 -18.60 18.14 4.38
CA ARG A 443 -18.86 19.19 5.37
C ARG A 443 -17.65 19.48 6.25
N SER A 444 -16.97 18.44 6.71
CA SER A 444 -15.76 18.55 7.53
C SER A 444 -14.63 19.22 6.76
N LEU A 445 -14.47 18.88 5.48
CA LEU A 445 -13.47 19.48 4.60
C LEU A 445 -13.75 20.97 4.36
N LEU A 446 -15.00 21.33 4.05
CA LEU A 446 -15.39 22.74 3.87
C LEU A 446 -15.12 23.57 5.13
N TRP A 447 -15.36 23.00 6.30
CA TRP A 447 -15.05 23.65 7.57
C TRP A 447 -13.54 23.80 7.77
N ARG A 448 -12.77 22.70 7.66
CA ARG A 448 -11.31 22.74 7.90
C ARG A 448 -10.59 23.60 6.87
N GLN A 449 -10.77 23.33 5.57
CA GLN A 449 -10.07 24.03 4.48
C GLN A 449 -10.64 25.43 4.20
N GLY A 450 -11.97 25.57 4.26
CA GLY A 450 -12.66 26.80 3.85
C GLY A 450 -12.80 27.85 4.95
N ILE A 451 -12.67 27.47 6.23
CA ILE A 451 -12.85 28.39 7.37
C ILE A 451 -11.61 28.43 8.25
N VAL A 452 -11.14 27.28 8.73
CA VAL A 452 -10.11 27.19 9.78
C VAL A 452 -8.71 27.49 9.24
N ARG A 453 -8.35 26.91 8.07
CA ARG A 453 -6.98 27.02 7.55
C ARG A 453 -6.65 28.41 6.99
N PRO A 454 -5.39 28.87 7.14
CA PRO A 454 -4.93 30.12 6.51
C PRO A 454 -5.10 30.13 4.99
N THR A 455 -5.10 28.97 4.35
CA THR A 455 -5.26 28.79 2.90
C THR A 455 -6.71 28.93 2.42
N ARG A 456 -7.68 29.29 3.28
CA ARG A 456 -9.12 29.32 2.99
C ARG A 456 -9.51 30.12 1.73
N PHE A 457 -8.89 31.27 1.49
CA PHE A 457 -9.20 32.08 0.30
C PHE A 457 -8.75 31.37 -0.99
N ARG A 458 -7.57 30.74 -0.98
CA ARG A 458 -7.06 29.92 -2.09
C ARG A 458 -7.98 28.73 -2.33
N PHE A 459 -8.39 28.03 -1.27
CA PHE A 459 -9.31 26.91 -1.35
C PHE A 459 -10.61 27.30 -2.05
N TRP A 460 -11.28 28.38 -1.62
CA TRP A 460 -12.55 28.82 -2.22
C TRP A 460 -12.38 29.24 -3.67
N TRP A 461 -11.31 29.98 -3.99
CA TRP A 461 -11.03 30.37 -5.36
C TRP A 461 -10.82 29.14 -6.26
N GLN A 462 -9.96 28.21 -5.85
CA GLN A 462 -9.69 26.98 -6.61
C GLN A 462 -10.95 26.12 -6.75
N LEU A 463 -11.74 25.99 -5.69
CA LEU A 463 -13.01 25.25 -5.71
C LEU A 463 -13.99 25.84 -6.73
N ALA A 464 -14.14 27.17 -6.75
CA ALA A 464 -15.00 27.87 -7.71
C ALA A 464 -14.52 27.62 -9.15
N VAL A 465 -13.21 27.72 -9.40
CA VAL A 465 -12.63 27.46 -10.74
C VAL A 465 -12.87 26.02 -11.18
N ILE A 466 -12.61 25.03 -10.31
CA ILE A 466 -12.84 23.61 -10.64
C ILE A 466 -14.34 23.35 -10.88
N ALA A 467 -15.21 23.90 -10.04
CA ALA A 467 -16.66 23.75 -10.20
C ALA A 467 -17.16 24.34 -11.52
N TRP A 468 -16.51 25.41 -12.03
CA TRP A 468 -16.86 26.05 -13.29
C TRP A 468 -16.25 25.34 -14.50
N VAL A 469 -14.94 25.06 -14.46
CA VAL A 469 -14.18 24.56 -15.63
C VAL A 469 -14.23 23.04 -15.75
N LYS A 470 -14.25 22.32 -14.62
CA LYS A 470 -14.16 20.86 -14.53
C LYS A 470 -15.22 20.28 -13.56
N PRO A 471 -16.52 20.63 -13.70
CA PRO A 471 -17.55 20.25 -12.72
C PRO A 471 -17.65 18.73 -12.48
N ARG A 472 -17.30 17.92 -13.48
CA ARG A 472 -17.31 16.45 -13.37
C ARG A 472 -16.19 15.88 -12.51
N LEU A 473 -15.15 16.67 -12.23
CA LEU A 473 -14.00 16.27 -11.41
C LEU A 473 -14.06 16.87 -10.01
N LEU A 474 -15.16 17.55 -9.65
CA LEU A 474 -15.30 18.26 -8.38
C LEU A 474 -15.25 17.30 -7.19
N GLU A 475 -15.89 16.14 -7.29
CA GLU A 475 -15.90 15.13 -6.24
C GLU A 475 -14.49 14.58 -5.99
N GLU A 476 -13.77 14.21 -7.06
CA GLU A 476 -12.41 13.70 -6.99
C GLU A 476 -11.42 14.76 -6.48
N TYR A 477 -11.60 16.00 -6.90
CA TYR A 477 -10.82 17.12 -6.40
C TYR A 477 -10.97 17.29 -4.89
N LEU A 478 -12.22 17.28 -4.39
CA LEU A 478 -12.51 17.38 -2.97
C LEU A 478 -12.03 16.18 -2.19
N ALA A 479 -12.19 14.96 -2.72
CA ALA A 479 -11.66 13.75 -2.11
C ALA A 479 -10.12 13.81 -1.97
N THR A 480 -9.43 14.28 -3.00
CA THR A 480 -7.97 14.46 -2.97
C THR A 480 -7.56 15.52 -1.95
N LEU A 481 -8.30 16.62 -1.82
CA LEU A 481 -8.05 17.62 -0.77
C LEU A 481 -8.33 17.06 0.63
N GLY A 482 -9.34 16.19 0.78
CA GLY A 482 -9.64 15.49 2.03
C GLY A 482 -8.49 14.60 2.50
N ILE A 483 -7.87 13.88 1.57
CA ILE A 483 -6.65 13.08 1.84
C ILE A 483 -5.49 13.99 2.27
N GLY A 484 -5.42 15.22 1.77
CA GLY A 484 -4.42 16.20 2.18
C GLY A 484 -4.43 16.52 3.68
N GLU A 485 -5.59 16.42 4.35
CA GLU A 485 -5.68 16.66 5.80
C GLU A 485 -4.83 15.68 6.60
N HIS A 486 -4.80 14.41 6.18
CA HIS A 486 -3.90 13.42 6.78
C HIS A 486 -2.43 13.82 6.61
N PHE A 487 -2.01 14.18 5.40
CA PHE A 487 -0.61 14.53 5.14
C PHE A 487 -0.17 15.79 5.86
N PHE A 488 -1.07 16.76 6.05
CA PHE A 488 -0.77 17.97 6.82
C PHE A 488 -0.51 17.69 8.30
N ALA A 489 -1.12 16.66 8.87
CA ALA A 489 -0.82 16.19 10.23
C ALA A 489 0.40 15.26 10.24
N TYR A 490 0.43 14.28 9.36
CA TYR A 490 1.44 13.23 9.32
C TYR A 490 2.86 13.77 9.07
N ARG A 491 3.03 14.89 8.35
CA ARG A 491 4.36 15.51 8.16
C ARG A 491 5.05 15.92 9.47
N TYR A 492 4.28 16.28 10.51
CA TYR A 492 4.84 16.60 11.82
C TYR A 492 5.36 15.34 12.51
N GLU A 493 4.60 14.26 12.43
CA GLU A 493 4.96 12.97 12.99
C GLU A 493 6.24 12.42 12.35
N VAL A 494 6.30 12.41 11.00
CA VAL A 494 7.49 11.99 10.25
C VAL A 494 8.72 12.79 10.66
N ARG A 495 8.59 14.12 10.71
CA ARG A 495 9.68 15.01 11.10
C ARG A 495 10.16 14.73 12.52
N GLU A 496 9.27 14.62 13.49
CA GLU A 496 9.60 14.35 14.88
C GLU A 496 10.30 13.00 15.06
N GLN A 497 9.74 11.94 14.47
CA GLN A 497 10.30 10.60 14.55
C GLN A 497 11.71 10.52 13.96
N LEU A 498 11.94 11.10 12.78
CA LEU A 498 13.24 11.06 12.12
C LEU A 498 14.27 11.95 12.80
N LEU A 499 13.89 13.15 13.27
CA LEU A 499 14.81 14.00 14.05
C LEU A 499 15.25 13.34 15.35
N LYS A 500 14.35 12.62 16.03
CA LYS A 500 14.69 11.85 17.22
C LYS A 500 15.68 10.73 16.88
N GLN A 501 15.42 9.94 15.85
CA GLN A 501 16.32 8.87 15.42
C GLN A 501 17.70 9.41 14.99
N LEU A 502 17.76 10.56 14.31
CA LEU A 502 19.01 11.26 13.99
C LEU A 502 19.80 11.69 15.24
N ALA A 503 19.11 12.23 16.24
CA ALA A 503 19.74 12.64 17.49
C ALA A 503 20.34 11.43 18.22
N ASP A 504 19.59 10.33 18.29
CA ASP A 504 20.04 9.07 18.91
C ASP A 504 21.28 8.51 18.16
N LEU A 505 21.27 8.53 16.83
CA LEU A 505 22.41 8.09 16.00
C LEU A 505 23.66 8.96 16.24
N LYS A 506 23.51 10.29 16.24
CA LYS A 506 24.62 11.23 16.51
C LYS A 506 25.21 10.98 17.91
N GLN A 507 24.37 10.74 18.91
CA GLN A 507 24.81 10.43 20.27
C GLN A 507 25.55 9.08 20.33
N GLN A 508 25.06 8.05 19.64
CA GLN A 508 25.71 6.74 19.57
C GLN A 508 27.09 6.84 18.92
N LYS A 509 27.19 7.52 17.76
CA LYS A 509 28.48 7.76 17.09
C LYS A 509 29.48 8.50 17.98
N ALA A 510 29.03 9.52 18.72
CA ALA A 510 29.89 10.26 19.66
C ALA A 510 30.42 9.37 20.80
N ARG A 511 29.57 8.48 21.34
CA ARG A 511 29.99 7.52 22.39
C ARG A 511 31.03 6.53 21.87
N VAL A 512 30.83 5.98 20.67
CA VAL A 512 31.79 5.05 20.04
C VAL A 512 33.15 5.77 19.83
N ALA A 513 33.14 6.95 19.25
CA ALA A 513 34.37 7.74 19.05
C ALA A 513 35.10 8.07 20.36
N GLN A 514 34.37 8.30 21.46
CA GLN A 514 34.95 8.52 22.78
C GLN A 514 35.58 7.25 23.34
N LEU A 515 34.92 6.09 23.20
CA LEU A 515 35.45 4.80 23.62
C LEU A 515 36.72 4.42 22.87
N GLU A 516 36.73 4.63 21.56
CA GLU A 516 37.93 4.38 20.71
C GLU A 516 39.13 5.26 21.12
N LYS A 517 38.88 6.53 21.50
CA LYS A 517 39.93 7.41 22.03
C LYS A 517 40.46 6.91 23.37
N THR A 518 39.57 6.40 24.22
CA THR A 518 39.96 5.87 25.54
C THR A 518 40.75 4.58 25.45
N LEU A 519 40.47 3.73 24.42
CA LEU A 519 41.20 2.49 24.18
C LEU A 519 42.57 2.69 23.52
N LYS A 520 42.79 3.84 22.86
CA LYS A 520 44.08 4.19 22.20
C LYS A 520 45.04 4.93 23.15
N ASN A 521 44.59 5.42 24.30
CA ASN A 521 45.37 6.00 25.36
C ASN A 521 45.62 4.99 26.50
#